data_5c4918861b05b5e081509ce6817bd0ed
#
_entry.id   5c4918861b05b5e081509ce6817bd0ed
#
_cell.length_a   1.000
_cell.length_b   1.000
_cell.length_c   1.000
_cell.angle_alpha   90.00
_cell.angle_beta   90.00
_cell.angle_gamma   90.00
#
_symmetry.space_group_name_H-M   'P 1'
#
loop_
_entity.id
_entity.type
_entity.pdbx_description
1 polymer ?
#
loop_
_entity_poly.entity_id
_entity_poly.type
_entity_poly.pdbx_seq_one_letter_code
_entity_poly.pdbx_strand_id
1 'polypeptide(L)'
;MKFFAIFFVFVCEVFAVSLTEIRGDFNSANYAKVCNQKVEDFLKTQNNEEQISMFGIACIKMNDLNRLATPIDKLVKSEKSRENAAYFADILFKKKLLFHAMIDGVDISYIRLPKSDYILSFLFDKFVKKEYVEELGTFIFEEPNSDTRYEISPTNGQIPKLVLKIFKNNDLKSQIEYR
;
A
#
# COMPACT_ATOMS: atom_id res chain seq x y z
N MET A 1 -58.95 -8.98 26.00
CA MET A 1 -57.76 -8.18 25.67
C MET A 1 -56.87 -9.04 24.76
N LYS A 2 -56.79 -8.68 23.45
CA LYS A 2 -55.90 -9.35 22.49
C LYS A 2 -54.65 -8.53 22.38
N PHE A 3 -53.50 -9.06 22.85
CA PHE A 3 -52.23 -8.45 22.65
C PHE A 3 -51.75 -8.72 21.22
N PHE A 4 -51.62 -7.69 20.40
CA PHE A 4 -51.04 -7.73 19.08
C PHE A 4 -49.52 -7.51 19.26
N ALA A 5 -48.74 -8.60 19.16
CA ALA A 5 -47.27 -8.50 19.15
C ALA A 5 -46.83 -8.01 17.75
N ILE A 6 -46.37 -6.78 17.65
CA ILE A 6 -45.75 -6.20 16.44
C ILE A 6 -44.33 -6.75 16.40
N PHE A 7 -44.06 -7.68 15.46
CA PHE A 7 -42.74 -8.18 15.19
C PHE A 7 -42.04 -7.18 14.28
N PHE A 8 -41.12 -6.40 14.83
CA PHE A 8 -40.27 -5.50 14.07
C PHE A 8 -39.18 -6.34 13.39
N VAL A 9 -39.35 -6.67 12.09
CA VAL A 9 -38.31 -7.27 11.28
C VAL A 9 -37.27 -6.18 10.95
N PHE A 10 -36.13 -6.21 11.63
CA PHE A 10 -34.97 -5.41 11.29
C PHE A 10 -34.39 -6.00 9.99
N VAL A 11 -34.72 -5.40 8.85
CA VAL A 11 -34.07 -5.70 7.57
C VAL A 11 -32.68 -5.05 7.63
N CYS A 12 -31.68 -5.86 7.97
CA CYS A 12 -30.29 -5.45 7.82
C CYS A 12 -29.99 -5.43 6.31
N GLU A 13 -30.01 -4.25 5.68
CA GLU A 13 -29.53 -4.10 4.31
C GLU A 13 -28.02 -4.39 4.30
N VAL A 14 -27.67 -5.61 3.94
CA VAL A 14 -26.29 -5.98 3.64
C VAL A 14 -25.99 -5.37 2.26
N PHE A 15 -25.36 -4.20 2.22
CA PHE A 15 -24.82 -3.65 0.99
C PHE A 15 -23.75 -4.60 0.47
N ALA A 16 -24.15 -5.43 -0.50
CA ALA A 16 -23.25 -6.35 -1.17
C ALA A 16 -22.32 -5.57 -2.10
N VAL A 17 -21.00 -5.76 -1.94
CA VAL A 17 -20.01 -5.19 -2.87
C VAL A 17 -20.25 -5.74 -4.27
N SER A 18 -20.23 -4.88 -5.28
CA SER A 18 -20.38 -5.26 -6.68
C SER A 18 -19.20 -4.78 -7.54
N LEU A 19 -18.96 -5.47 -8.67
CA LEU A 19 -17.91 -5.08 -9.62
C LEU A 19 -18.14 -3.68 -10.21
N THR A 20 -19.42 -3.32 -10.41
CA THR A 20 -19.80 -2.00 -10.95
C THR A 20 -19.52 -0.87 -9.94
N GLU A 21 -19.79 -1.13 -8.66
CA GLU A 21 -19.54 -0.19 -7.57
C GLU A 21 -18.02 0.05 -7.40
N ILE A 22 -17.21 -1.02 -7.41
CA ILE A 22 -15.73 -0.91 -7.36
C ILE A 22 -15.22 -0.01 -8.49
N ARG A 23 -15.71 -0.21 -9.73
CA ARG A 23 -15.33 0.63 -10.87
C ARG A 23 -15.78 2.07 -10.70
N GLY A 24 -17.00 2.31 -10.24
CA GLY A 24 -17.54 3.65 -10.01
C GLY A 24 -16.75 4.42 -8.96
N ASP A 25 -16.46 3.80 -7.82
CA ASP A 25 -15.66 4.42 -6.75
C ASP A 25 -14.20 4.66 -7.19
N PHE A 26 -13.60 3.72 -7.93
CA PHE A 26 -12.25 3.90 -8.47
C PHE A 26 -12.17 5.09 -9.43
N ASN A 27 -13.11 5.19 -10.39
CA ASN A 27 -13.14 6.28 -11.37
C ASN A 27 -13.42 7.65 -10.71
N SER A 28 -14.10 7.65 -9.57
CA SER A 28 -14.35 8.84 -8.75
C SER A 28 -13.22 9.15 -7.77
N ALA A 29 -12.09 8.45 -7.86
CA ALA A 29 -10.94 8.54 -6.95
C ALA A 29 -11.27 8.27 -5.45
N ASN A 30 -12.38 7.58 -5.16
CA ASN A 30 -12.77 7.15 -3.82
C ASN A 30 -11.97 5.91 -3.38
N TYR A 31 -10.63 6.01 -3.43
CA TYR A 31 -9.74 4.87 -3.22
C TYR A 31 -9.93 4.16 -1.88
N ALA A 32 -10.31 4.87 -0.82
CA ALA A 32 -10.59 4.26 0.48
C ALA A 32 -11.80 3.31 0.45
N LYS A 33 -12.79 3.58 -0.43
CA LYS A 33 -13.93 2.67 -0.63
C LYS A 33 -13.56 1.44 -1.45
N VAL A 34 -12.54 1.53 -2.28
CA VAL A 34 -12.01 0.40 -3.06
C VAL A 34 -11.01 -0.41 -2.24
N CYS A 35 -10.05 0.23 -1.58
CA CYS A 35 -9.02 -0.44 -0.79
C CYS A 35 -9.50 -0.69 0.65
N ASN A 36 -10.31 -1.70 0.86
CA ASN A 36 -10.78 -2.13 2.18
C ASN A 36 -11.00 -3.64 2.24
N GLN A 37 -11.21 -4.16 3.46
CA GLN A 37 -11.35 -5.60 3.70
C GLN A 37 -12.54 -6.23 2.97
N LYS A 38 -13.71 -5.54 2.93
CA LYS A 38 -14.91 -6.10 2.29
C LYS A 38 -14.71 -6.29 0.79
N VAL A 39 -14.08 -5.30 0.13
CA VAL A 39 -13.75 -5.39 -1.31
C VAL A 39 -12.70 -6.47 -1.55
N GLU A 40 -11.67 -6.55 -0.72
CA GLU A 40 -10.65 -7.60 -0.82
C GLU A 40 -11.27 -9.00 -0.73
N ASP A 41 -12.11 -9.26 0.27
CA ASP A 41 -12.75 -10.56 0.48
C ASP A 41 -13.71 -10.90 -0.66
N PHE A 42 -14.44 -9.93 -1.18
CA PHE A 42 -15.25 -10.10 -2.38
C PHE A 42 -14.38 -10.49 -3.59
N LEU A 43 -13.29 -9.76 -3.85
CA LEU A 43 -12.40 -9.99 -4.99
C LEU A 43 -11.64 -11.33 -4.90
N LYS A 44 -11.39 -11.88 -3.71
CA LYS A 44 -10.84 -13.23 -3.55
C LYS A 44 -11.71 -14.31 -4.21
N THR A 45 -13.03 -14.11 -4.25
CA THR A 45 -13.98 -15.01 -4.90
C THR A 45 -14.22 -14.72 -6.38
N GLN A 46 -13.73 -13.59 -6.89
CA GLN A 46 -13.93 -13.14 -8.27
C GLN A 46 -12.70 -13.44 -9.15
N ASN A 47 -12.94 -13.50 -10.47
CA ASN A 47 -11.90 -13.68 -11.48
C ASN A 47 -11.84 -12.51 -12.47
N ASN A 48 -12.37 -11.33 -12.10
CA ASN A 48 -12.34 -10.14 -12.94
C ASN A 48 -11.06 -9.34 -12.67
N GLU A 49 -10.07 -9.51 -13.55
CA GLU A 49 -8.74 -8.92 -13.38
C GLU A 49 -8.73 -7.38 -13.48
N GLU A 50 -9.72 -6.78 -14.14
CA GLU A 50 -9.83 -5.32 -14.22
C GLU A 50 -10.09 -4.72 -12.83
N GLN A 51 -11.10 -5.20 -12.10
CA GLN A 51 -11.41 -4.72 -10.75
C GLN A 51 -10.34 -5.13 -9.73
N ILE A 52 -9.72 -6.29 -9.91
CA ILE A 52 -8.58 -6.71 -9.09
C ILE A 52 -7.38 -5.76 -9.29
N SER A 53 -7.12 -5.32 -10.52
CA SER A 53 -6.09 -4.30 -10.81
C SER A 53 -6.45 -2.94 -10.20
N MET A 54 -7.71 -2.50 -10.33
CA MET A 54 -8.21 -1.27 -9.70
C MET A 54 -8.03 -1.30 -8.17
N PHE A 55 -8.33 -2.43 -7.53
CA PHE A 55 -8.09 -2.63 -6.10
C PHE A 55 -6.61 -2.46 -5.73
N GLY A 56 -5.70 -3.10 -6.45
CA GLY A 56 -4.26 -2.97 -6.21
C GLY A 56 -3.79 -1.52 -6.35
N ILE A 57 -4.21 -0.82 -7.42
CA ILE A 57 -3.87 0.60 -7.63
C ILE A 57 -4.45 1.48 -6.51
N ALA A 58 -5.70 1.24 -6.11
CA ALA A 58 -6.32 1.99 -5.01
C ALA A 58 -5.53 1.79 -3.70
N CYS A 59 -5.08 0.56 -3.40
CA CYS A 59 -4.28 0.28 -2.21
C CYS A 59 -2.90 0.95 -2.24
N ILE A 60 -2.28 1.09 -3.42
CA ILE A 60 -1.06 1.91 -3.57
C ILE A 60 -1.38 3.38 -3.26
N LYS A 61 -2.47 3.94 -3.78
CA LYS A 61 -2.88 5.32 -3.50
C LYS A 61 -3.19 5.57 -2.02
N MET A 62 -3.65 4.54 -1.31
CA MET A 62 -3.92 4.57 0.14
C MET A 62 -2.70 4.20 1.00
N ASN A 63 -1.55 3.83 0.39
CA ASN A 63 -0.35 3.31 1.06
C ASN A 63 -0.61 2.03 1.89
N ASP A 64 -1.73 1.31 1.66
CA ASP A 64 -2.04 0.03 2.31
C ASP A 64 -1.46 -1.14 1.51
N LEU A 65 -0.13 -1.21 1.49
CA LEU A 65 0.62 -2.13 0.62
C LEU A 65 0.46 -3.61 1.01
N ASN A 66 0.02 -3.94 2.23
CA ASN A 66 -0.18 -5.33 2.63
C ASN A 66 -1.29 -6.02 1.82
N ARG A 67 -2.28 -5.24 1.35
CA ARG A 67 -3.39 -5.74 0.52
C ARG A 67 -2.99 -6.08 -0.91
N LEU A 68 -1.76 -5.75 -1.32
CA LEU A 68 -1.25 -6.08 -2.65
C LEU A 68 -1.04 -7.60 -2.84
N ALA A 69 -1.01 -8.40 -1.77
CA ALA A 69 -0.88 -9.85 -1.88
C ALA A 69 -2.01 -10.47 -2.73
N THR A 70 -3.25 -10.03 -2.55
CA THR A 70 -4.40 -10.52 -3.32
C THR A 70 -4.30 -10.23 -4.82
N PRO A 71 -4.05 -8.98 -5.30
CA PRO A 71 -3.86 -8.74 -6.74
C PRO A 71 -2.59 -9.38 -7.31
N ILE A 72 -1.50 -9.51 -6.56
CA ILE A 72 -0.29 -10.21 -7.02
C ILE A 72 -0.60 -11.67 -7.39
N ASP A 73 -1.34 -12.37 -6.54
CA ASP A 73 -1.70 -13.78 -6.76
C ASP A 73 -2.70 -13.95 -7.92
N LYS A 74 -3.66 -13.06 -8.06
CA LYS A 74 -4.81 -13.24 -8.96
C LYS A 74 -4.64 -12.67 -10.37
N LEU A 75 -3.69 -11.78 -10.61
CA LEU A 75 -3.49 -11.12 -11.91
C LEU A 75 -2.54 -11.94 -12.80
N VAL A 76 -3.10 -12.91 -13.55
CA VAL A 76 -2.31 -13.89 -14.30
C VAL A 76 -2.67 -14.02 -15.78
N LYS A 77 -3.91 -13.64 -16.21
CA LYS A 77 -4.45 -14.01 -17.52
C LYS A 77 -3.91 -13.17 -18.67
N SER A 78 -3.98 -11.84 -18.55
CA SER A 78 -3.54 -10.94 -19.62
C SER A 78 -2.11 -10.43 -19.38
N GLU A 79 -1.45 -9.94 -20.44
CA GLU A 79 -0.15 -9.28 -20.35
C GLU A 79 -0.20 -8.10 -19.39
N LYS A 80 -1.23 -7.24 -19.50
CA LYS A 80 -1.44 -6.08 -18.65
C LYS A 80 -1.65 -6.47 -17.18
N SER A 81 -2.36 -7.56 -16.93
CA SER A 81 -2.57 -8.07 -15.57
C SER A 81 -1.26 -8.56 -14.97
N ARG A 82 -0.45 -9.29 -15.72
CA ARG A 82 0.88 -9.75 -15.27
C ARG A 82 1.85 -8.58 -15.02
N GLU A 83 1.79 -7.54 -15.86
CA GLU A 83 2.55 -6.29 -15.65
C GLU A 83 2.16 -5.62 -14.32
N ASN A 84 0.85 -5.48 -14.05
CA ASN A 84 0.35 -4.94 -12.80
C ASN A 84 0.76 -5.81 -11.60
N ALA A 85 0.67 -7.14 -11.71
CA ALA A 85 1.11 -8.05 -10.66
C ALA A 85 2.61 -7.88 -10.35
N ALA A 86 3.45 -7.78 -11.38
CA ALA A 86 4.88 -7.55 -11.23
C ALA A 86 5.19 -6.20 -10.57
N TYR A 87 4.48 -5.14 -10.96
CA TYR A 87 4.59 -3.81 -10.34
C TYR A 87 4.20 -3.83 -8.85
N PHE A 88 3.08 -4.48 -8.51
CA PHE A 88 2.64 -4.62 -7.12
C PHE A 88 3.62 -5.45 -6.28
N ALA A 89 4.14 -6.54 -6.87
CA ALA A 89 5.13 -7.39 -6.22
C ALA A 89 6.44 -6.65 -5.95
N ASP A 90 6.92 -5.85 -6.89
CA ASP A 90 8.11 -5.01 -6.74
C ASP A 90 7.98 -4.04 -5.56
N ILE A 91 6.87 -3.31 -5.48
CA ILE A 91 6.60 -2.36 -4.39
C ILE A 91 6.53 -3.08 -3.03
N LEU A 92 5.77 -4.18 -2.96
CA LEU A 92 5.61 -4.94 -1.71
C LEU A 92 6.94 -5.55 -1.26
N PHE A 93 7.74 -6.06 -2.18
CA PHE A 93 9.03 -6.65 -1.88
C PHE A 93 10.03 -5.61 -1.38
N LYS A 94 10.15 -4.45 -2.03
CA LYS A 94 10.97 -3.34 -1.55
C LYS A 94 10.59 -2.89 -0.15
N LYS A 95 9.29 -2.78 0.12
CA LYS A 95 8.80 -2.51 1.48
C LYS A 95 9.33 -3.54 2.47
N LYS A 96 9.20 -4.84 2.17
CA LYS A 96 9.65 -5.91 3.07
C LYS A 96 11.16 -5.90 3.28
N LEU A 97 11.93 -5.63 2.23
CA LEU A 97 13.39 -5.52 2.32
C LEU A 97 13.83 -4.32 3.19
N LEU A 98 13.20 -3.16 3.03
CA LEU A 98 13.46 -1.99 3.87
C LEU A 98 13.10 -2.27 5.34
N PHE A 99 11.99 -2.97 5.61
CA PHE A 99 11.66 -3.43 6.95
C PHE A 99 12.76 -4.29 7.54
N HIS A 100 13.20 -5.31 6.82
CA HIS A 100 14.23 -6.25 7.26
C HIS A 100 15.57 -5.54 7.50
N ALA A 101 15.94 -4.60 6.65
CA ALA A 101 17.16 -3.85 6.82
C ALA A 101 17.11 -2.86 8.00
N MET A 102 16.05 -2.05 8.08
CA MET A 102 15.97 -0.95 9.06
C MET A 102 15.59 -1.40 10.47
N ILE A 103 14.86 -2.53 10.61
CA ILE A 103 14.44 -3.06 11.91
C ILE A 103 15.42 -4.13 12.41
N ASP A 104 15.85 -5.03 11.54
CA ASP A 104 16.65 -6.18 11.90
C ASP A 104 18.16 -5.99 11.61
N GLY A 105 18.55 -4.86 11.02
CA GLY A 105 19.95 -4.52 10.70
C GLY A 105 20.58 -5.38 9.60
N VAL A 106 19.76 -6.01 8.73
CA VAL A 106 20.24 -6.89 7.67
C VAL A 106 20.80 -6.09 6.50
N ASP A 107 22.01 -6.43 6.05
CA ASP A 107 22.60 -5.79 4.87
C ASP A 107 21.90 -6.27 3.59
N ILE A 108 21.29 -5.32 2.87
CA ILE A 108 20.64 -5.51 1.57
C ILE A 108 21.36 -4.78 0.45
N SER A 109 22.57 -4.28 0.67
CA SER A 109 23.33 -3.45 -0.29
C SER A 109 23.67 -4.18 -1.59
N TYR A 110 23.65 -5.51 -1.61
CA TYR A 110 23.89 -6.36 -2.79
C TYR A 110 22.66 -6.54 -3.68
N ILE A 111 21.46 -6.20 -3.21
CA ILE A 111 20.21 -6.42 -3.94
C ILE A 111 20.04 -5.38 -5.03
N ARG A 112 19.66 -5.80 -6.23
CA ARG A 112 19.32 -4.92 -7.35
C ARG A 112 17.91 -5.27 -7.84
N LEU A 113 17.02 -4.28 -7.83
CA LEU A 113 15.62 -4.39 -8.28
C LEU A 113 15.32 -3.33 -9.35
N PRO A 114 14.31 -3.56 -10.21
CA PRO A 114 13.86 -2.56 -11.17
C PRO A 114 13.42 -1.26 -10.47
N LYS A 115 13.56 -0.12 -11.15
CA LYS A 115 13.02 1.15 -10.66
C LYS A 115 11.55 1.26 -11.01
N SER A 116 10.76 1.81 -10.09
CA SER A 116 9.37 2.17 -10.32
C SER A 116 9.11 3.61 -9.80
N ASP A 117 7.96 4.17 -10.14
CA ASP A 117 7.56 5.53 -9.79
C ASP A 117 7.06 5.68 -8.33
N TYR A 118 6.92 4.58 -7.60
CA TYR A 118 6.48 4.62 -6.21
C TYR A 118 7.63 5.03 -5.28
N ILE A 119 7.33 5.85 -4.28
CA ILE A 119 8.32 6.46 -3.37
C ILE A 119 9.27 5.44 -2.71
N LEU A 120 8.79 4.26 -2.33
CA LEU A 120 9.66 3.24 -1.74
C LEU A 120 10.70 2.70 -2.74
N SER A 121 10.47 2.80 -4.06
CA SER A 121 11.46 2.42 -5.06
C SER A 121 12.65 3.37 -5.07
N PHE A 122 12.39 4.67 -4.93
CA PHE A 122 13.43 5.69 -4.77
C PHE A 122 14.23 5.47 -3.48
N LEU A 123 13.54 5.30 -2.35
CA LEU A 123 14.18 5.10 -1.05
C LEU A 123 14.99 3.80 -1.01
N PHE A 124 14.47 2.72 -1.61
CA PHE A 124 15.18 1.44 -1.72
C PHE A 124 16.47 1.58 -2.55
N ASP A 125 16.40 2.24 -3.72
CA ASP A 125 17.57 2.45 -4.60
C ASP A 125 18.67 3.25 -3.89
N LYS A 126 18.29 4.28 -3.14
CA LYS A 126 19.20 5.07 -2.31
C LYS A 126 19.78 4.25 -1.15
N PHE A 127 18.93 3.48 -0.46
CA PHE A 127 19.33 2.68 0.69
C PHE A 127 20.36 1.61 0.32
N VAL A 128 20.14 0.83 -0.75
CA VAL A 128 21.10 -0.21 -1.18
C VAL A 128 22.42 0.35 -1.68
N LYS A 129 22.45 1.62 -2.10
CA LYS A 129 23.69 2.34 -2.49
C LYS A 129 24.37 3.02 -1.32
N LYS A 130 23.78 2.99 -0.12
CA LYS A 130 24.24 3.72 1.07
C LYS A 130 24.27 5.24 0.86
N GLU A 131 23.38 5.77 0.00
CA GLU A 131 23.22 7.19 -0.28
C GLU A 131 22.20 7.82 0.69
N TYR A 132 22.50 7.78 2.00
CA TYR A 132 21.70 8.34 3.08
C TYR A 132 22.59 8.77 4.25
N VAL A 133 22.04 9.62 5.12
CA VAL A 133 22.60 9.90 6.43
C VAL A 133 21.74 9.19 7.48
N GLU A 134 22.36 8.55 8.47
CA GLU A 134 21.65 7.93 9.59
C GLU A 134 21.89 8.74 10.87
N GLU A 135 20.80 9.21 11.47
CA GLU A 135 20.82 9.97 12.72
C GLU A 135 19.80 9.38 13.70
N LEU A 136 20.26 8.87 14.82
CA LEU A 136 19.41 8.32 15.90
C LEU A 136 18.36 7.31 15.41
N GLY A 137 18.74 6.44 14.46
CA GLY A 137 17.85 5.42 13.88
C GLY A 137 16.86 5.96 12.85
N THR A 138 17.04 7.21 12.41
CA THR A 138 16.32 7.80 11.28
C THR A 138 17.23 7.84 10.07
N PHE A 139 16.78 7.30 8.95
CA PHE A 139 17.46 7.31 7.66
C PHE A 139 16.98 8.51 6.85
N ILE A 140 17.90 9.41 6.50
CA ILE A 140 17.60 10.68 5.82
C ILE A 140 18.11 10.61 4.39
N PHE A 141 17.22 10.90 3.44
CA PHE A 141 17.50 10.89 2.01
C PHE A 141 17.19 12.27 1.41
N GLU A 142 18.04 12.70 0.50
CA GLU A 142 17.86 13.96 -0.24
C GLU A 142 17.85 13.69 -1.74
N GLU A 143 17.03 14.44 -2.48
CA GLU A 143 17.10 14.49 -3.92
C GLU A 143 18.12 15.54 -4.38
N PRO A 144 19.05 15.20 -5.27
CA PRO A 144 19.96 16.18 -5.83
C PRO A 144 19.19 17.33 -6.52
N ASN A 145 19.54 18.58 -6.20
CA ASN A 145 18.91 19.77 -6.75
C ASN A 145 17.40 19.94 -6.46
N SER A 146 16.94 19.38 -5.35
CA SER A 146 15.55 19.48 -4.89
C SER A 146 15.52 19.94 -3.43
N ASP A 147 14.50 20.72 -3.05
CA ASP A 147 14.23 21.08 -1.66
C ASP A 147 13.47 19.97 -0.92
N THR A 148 13.42 18.75 -1.49
CA THR A 148 12.69 17.61 -0.93
C THR A 148 13.64 16.71 -0.14
N ARG A 149 13.28 16.47 1.12
CA ARG A 149 13.97 15.57 2.03
C ARG A 149 13.00 14.49 2.52
N TYR A 150 13.48 13.26 2.61
CA TYR A 150 12.74 12.13 3.10
C TYR A 150 13.40 11.60 4.37
N GLU A 151 12.60 11.36 5.39
CA GLU A 151 13.05 10.74 6.63
C GLU A 151 12.24 9.47 6.85
N ILE A 152 12.90 8.32 7.00
CA ILE A 152 12.23 7.07 7.33
C ILE A 152 12.85 6.48 8.58
N SER A 153 12.00 6.08 9.52
CA SER A 153 12.44 5.49 10.78
C SER A 153 11.54 4.34 11.22
N PRO A 154 12.09 3.28 11.84
CA PRO A 154 11.30 2.27 12.51
C PRO A 154 10.67 2.81 13.79
N THR A 155 9.49 2.30 14.15
CA THR A 155 8.86 2.60 15.46
C THR A 155 9.17 1.52 16.47
N ASN A 156 9.31 1.92 17.75
CA ASN A 156 9.51 1.02 18.87
C ASN A 156 8.14 0.57 19.44
N GLY A 157 7.52 -0.45 18.86
CA GLY A 157 6.23 -0.99 19.32
C GLY A 157 6.18 -2.51 19.22
N GLN A 158 5.16 -3.14 19.85
CA GLN A 158 4.95 -4.60 19.72
C GLN A 158 4.86 -5.05 18.26
N ILE A 159 4.30 -4.21 17.40
CA ILE A 159 4.27 -4.40 15.95
C ILE A 159 5.01 -3.19 15.35
N PRO A 160 6.28 -3.37 14.97
CA PRO A 160 7.06 -2.28 14.39
C PRO A 160 6.46 -1.82 13.06
N LYS A 161 6.63 -0.53 12.78
CA LYS A 161 6.23 0.11 11.51
C LYS A 161 7.41 0.92 11.00
N LEU A 162 7.42 1.19 9.69
CA LEU A 162 8.27 2.24 9.14
C LEU A 162 7.42 3.50 8.95
N VAL A 163 7.89 4.61 9.48
CA VAL A 163 7.28 5.94 9.32
C VAL A 163 8.12 6.75 8.36
N LEU A 164 7.55 7.05 7.20
CA LEU A 164 8.15 7.95 6.20
C LEU A 164 7.56 9.34 6.36
N LYS A 165 8.42 10.33 6.55
CA LYS A 165 8.09 11.76 6.53
C LYS A 165 8.70 12.39 5.28
N ILE A 166 7.92 13.22 4.61
CA ILE A 166 8.32 13.94 3.40
C ILE A 166 8.28 15.43 3.69
N PHE A 167 9.44 16.08 3.57
CA PHE A 167 9.58 17.52 3.76
C PHE A 167 9.84 18.20 2.42
N LYS A 168 9.32 19.40 2.25
CA LYS A 168 9.62 20.30 1.14
C LYS A 168 9.85 21.70 1.68
N ASN A 169 11.00 22.31 1.37
CA ASN A 169 11.45 23.57 1.95
C ASN A 169 11.47 23.53 3.50
N ASN A 170 11.88 22.41 4.09
CA ASN A 170 11.86 22.11 5.54
C ASN A 170 10.47 22.00 6.19
N ASP A 171 9.37 22.17 5.45
CA ASP A 171 8.01 21.94 5.95
C ASP A 171 7.59 20.49 5.76
N LEU A 172 7.04 19.87 6.80
CA LEU A 172 6.44 18.53 6.70
C LEU A 172 5.20 18.58 5.80
N LYS A 173 5.24 17.87 4.67
CA LYS A 173 4.15 17.81 3.70
C LYS A 173 3.31 16.54 3.80
N SER A 174 3.94 15.42 4.19
CA SER A 174 3.26 14.13 4.29
C SER A 174 3.94 13.23 5.29
N GLN A 175 3.13 12.39 5.94
CA GLN A 175 3.59 11.27 6.76
C GLN A 175 2.85 10.01 6.36
N ILE A 176 3.58 8.93 6.13
CA ILE A 176 3.07 7.63 5.69
C ILE A 176 3.57 6.57 6.67
N GLU A 177 2.68 5.69 7.10
CA GLU A 177 3.03 4.55 7.94
C GLU A 177 2.92 3.25 7.13
N TYR A 178 4.00 2.48 7.10
CA TYR A 178 4.04 1.14 6.52
C TYR A 178 4.10 0.09 7.63
N ARG A 179 3.25 -0.95 7.50
CA ARG A 179 3.19 -2.11 8.42
C ARG A 179 3.70 -3.37 7.76
#